data_ee96430d9afbf273a252758892b69a9a
#
_entry.id   ee96430d9afbf273a252758892b69a9a
#
_cell.length_a   1.000
_cell.length_b   1.000
_cell.length_c   1.000
_cell.angle_alpha   90.00
_cell.angle_beta   90.00
_cell.angle_gamma   90.00
#
_symmetry.space_group_name_H-M   'P 1'
#
loop_
_entity.id
_entity.type
_entity.pdbx_description
1 polymer ?
#
loop_
_entity_poly.entity_id
_entity_poly.type
_entity_poly.pdbx_seq_one_letter_code
_entity_poly.pdbx_strand_id
1 'polypeptide(L)'
;MHLLKRLAATVLMSGMILGAVGCGSAESASTTQTETQAQTETTTNEETATSEGVRTIVDQVGNEVVLPEKIERVVITSLWPLPSVYTLFQGSAEGLVGMHPAAKAAAEGSMLSKVADLSTVETGFIQDGQINAEELMKLNPDLVLYNGTNTEEYEILKKAGIPAVGFLANASGDWNTIESISSWMELLGTIYQKEDRAAEIKEMGYDVLEEIQATVSDIPEEEKERVLILYRYSDEQMTVSGSGHFGNFWIEAVGGINAAADVEGSPAVNMEQIYTWNPDKIFITNFSSAMPEDLINNTVDGDDWSSVKAVQDGEVYKIPLGMYRWYPPSSDTPLMLKWMAQKVYPEKFADVDMNTEVKEYYKEFYGIELTDEDVTTIFNPSREAANGV
;
A
#
# COMPACT_ATOMS: atom_id res chain seq x y z
N MET A 1 -14.04 4.08 26.10
CA MET A 1 -15.14 3.36 26.76
C MET A 1 -16.47 3.83 26.16
N HIS A 2 -16.67 3.57 24.88
CA HIS A 2 -17.98 3.67 24.21
C HIS A 2 -18.03 2.63 23.06
N LEU A 3 -18.03 1.37 23.42
CA LEU A 3 -18.50 0.27 22.57
C LEU A 3 -19.90 -0.08 23.03
N LEU A 4 -20.77 -0.40 22.09
CA LEU A 4 -22.11 -0.94 22.16
C LEU A 4 -23.24 0.03 21.80
N LYS A 5 -23.64 -0.09 20.53
CA LYS A 5 -25.04 -0.33 20.13
C LYS A 5 -25.16 -0.23 18.61
N ARG A 6 -25.05 -1.32 17.89
CA ARG A 6 -25.66 -1.45 16.55
C ARG A 6 -26.70 -2.55 16.61
N LEU A 7 -27.97 -2.14 16.42
CA LEU A 7 -29.10 -3.02 16.19
C LEU A 7 -29.09 -3.49 14.74
N ALA A 8 -29.21 -4.78 14.56
CA ALA A 8 -29.49 -5.43 13.28
C ALA A 8 -30.89 -5.05 12.77
N ALA A 9 -30.96 -4.56 11.54
CA ALA A 9 -32.22 -4.47 10.78
C ALA A 9 -32.17 -5.44 9.60
N THR A 10 -32.76 -6.61 9.79
CA THR A 10 -33.02 -7.59 8.75
C THR A 10 -34.25 -7.15 7.96
N VAL A 11 -34.11 -6.89 6.66
CA VAL A 11 -35.26 -6.76 5.76
C VAL A 11 -35.27 -7.95 4.80
N LEU A 12 -36.21 -8.85 5.05
CA LEU A 12 -36.67 -9.86 4.10
C LEU A 12 -37.51 -9.17 3.01
N MET A 13 -37.17 -9.36 1.75
CA MET A 13 -38.12 -9.21 0.65
C MET A 13 -38.13 -10.47 -0.19
N SER A 14 -39.24 -11.20 -0.01
CA SER A 14 -39.73 -12.27 -0.89
C SER A 14 -40.42 -11.61 -2.10
N GLY A 15 -40.10 -12.08 -3.29
CA GLY A 15 -40.79 -11.71 -4.52
C GLY A 15 -40.80 -12.88 -5.49
N MET A 16 -41.91 -13.66 -5.47
CA MET A 16 -42.28 -14.60 -6.53
C MET A 16 -42.72 -13.83 -7.76
N ILE A 17 -42.38 -14.27 -8.96
CA ILE A 17 -43.22 -14.11 -10.16
C ILE A 17 -43.08 -15.36 -11.04
N LEU A 18 -44.25 -15.92 -11.32
CA LEU A 18 -44.53 -17.01 -12.26
C LEU A 18 -44.52 -16.54 -13.73
N GLY A 19 -44.17 -17.47 -14.62
CA GLY A 19 -45.03 -17.83 -15.78
C GLY A 19 -44.72 -17.20 -17.12
N ALA A 20 -44.39 -17.94 -18.15
CA ALA A 20 -45.30 -18.41 -19.21
C ALA A 20 -44.48 -18.93 -20.40
N VAL A 21 -44.65 -20.11 -20.71
CA VAL A 21 -45.01 -20.89 -21.92
C VAL A 21 -45.07 -20.11 -23.26
N GLY A 22 -44.32 -20.65 -24.26
CA GLY A 22 -44.43 -20.33 -25.68
C GLY A 22 -43.84 -21.42 -26.55
N CYS A 23 -44.74 -22.23 -27.15
CA CYS A 23 -44.51 -23.31 -28.12
C CYS A 23 -44.16 -22.82 -29.52
N GLY A 24 -43.53 -23.68 -30.31
CA GLY A 24 -43.45 -23.68 -31.79
C GLY A 24 -42.37 -24.58 -32.30
N SER A 25 -42.62 -25.85 -32.54
CA SER A 25 -42.85 -26.64 -33.76
C SER A 25 -41.80 -26.34 -34.90
N ALA A 26 -41.21 -27.25 -35.58
CA ALA A 26 -41.23 -28.68 -35.91
C ALA A 26 -40.24 -28.90 -37.06
N GLU A 27 -39.83 -30.02 -37.27
CA GLU A 27 -39.65 -31.05 -38.32
C GLU A 27 -38.19 -31.22 -38.70
N SER A 28 -37.66 -32.37 -39.05
CA SER A 28 -38.09 -33.76 -39.16
C SER A 28 -36.88 -34.60 -39.54
N ALA A 29 -36.83 -35.80 -39.05
CA ALA A 29 -36.36 -37.08 -39.60
C ALA A 29 -34.90 -37.19 -40.15
N SER A 30 -34.10 -38.17 -39.73
CA SER A 30 -34.16 -39.53 -40.22
C SER A 30 -33.15 -40.45 -39.50
N THR A 31 -33.64 -41.61 -39.15
CA THR A 31 -33.06 -42.83 -38.66
C THR A 31 -31.82 -43.34 -39.40
N THR A 32 -30.84 -43.87 -38.64
CA THR A 32 -30.28 -45.19 -38.96
C THR A 32 -29.59 -45.76 -37.69
N GLN A 33 -30.10 -46.90 -37.25
CA GLN A 33 -29.50 -47.78 -36.25
C GLN A 33 -28.32 -48.54 -36.91
N THR A 34 -27.24 -48.70 -36.15
CA THR A 34 -26.37 -49.87 -36.30
C THR A 34 -25.83 -50.22 -34.91
N GLU A 35 -26.25 -51.37 -34.43
CA GLU A 35 -25.65 -52.07 -33.27
C GLU A 35 -24.22 -52.49 -33.65
N THR A 36 -23.28 -52.38 -32.69
CA THR A 36 -22.27 -53.43 -32.53
C THR A 36 -21.46 -53.19 -31.21
N GLN A 37 -21.54 -54.16 -30.37
CA GLN A 37 -20.56 -54.78 -29.44
C GLN A 37 -19.86 -53.92 -28.38
N ALA A 38 -20.12 -54.38 -27.15
CA ALA A 38 -19.39 -54.13 -25.94
C ALA A 38 -17.90 -54.51 -26.04
N GLN A 39 -17.01 -53.59 -25.78
CA GLN A 39 -15.68 -53.86 -25.27
C GLN A 39 -15.55 -53.22 -23.88
N THR A 40 -15.33 -54.11 -22.92
CA THR A 40 -14.99 -53.77 -21.53
C THR A 40 -13.59 -53.18 -21.50
N GLU A 41 -13.46 -51.88 -21.51
CA GLU A 41 -12.22 -51.20 -21.16
C GLU A 41 -12.21 -50.96 -19.66
N THR A 42 -11.28 -51.61 -19.01
CA THR A 42 -10.91 -51.40 -17.62
C THR A 42 -10.36 -49.99 -17.49
N THR A 43 -11.19 -49.05 -17.04
CA THR A 43 -10.73 -47.71 -16.66
C THR A 43 -9.95 -47.87 -15.37
N THR A 44 -8.64 -47.83 -15.49
CA THR A 44 -7.75 -47.60 -14.36
C THR A 44 -8.06 -46.20 -13.88
N ASN A 45 -8.73 -46.08 -12.76
CA ASN A 45 -8.77 -44.81 -12.00
C ASN A 45 -7.33 -44.50 -11.61
N GLU A 46 -6.69 -43.60 -12.32
CA GLU A 46 -5.62 -42.79 -11.73
C GLU A 46 -6.28 -41.96 -10.65
N GLU A 47 -6.20 -42.42 -9.42
CA GLU A 47 -6.35 -41.56 -8.24
C GLU A 47 -5.33 -40.45 -8.40
N THR A 48 -5.81 -39.26 -8.81
CA THR A 48 -5.11 -38.04 -8.62
C THR A 48 -4.97 -37.90 -7.10
N ALA A 49 -3.82 -38.30 -6.56
CA ALA A 49 -3.44 -37.98 -5.20
C ALA A 49 -3.46 -36.46 -5.04
N THR A 50 -4.54 -35.91 -4.56
CA THR A 50 -4.57 -34.58 -3.98
C THR A 50 -3.63 -34.64 -2.79
N SER A 51 -2.40 -34.12 -2.95
CA SER A 51 -1.46 -33.98 -1.85
C SER A 51 -2.13 -33.05 -0.82
N GLU A 52 -2.53 -33.64 0.31
CA GLU A 52 -3.00 -32.88 1.47
C GLU A 52 -1.91 -31.85 1.81
N GLY A 53 -2.24 -30.54 1.81
CA GLY A 53 -1.35 -29.49 2.25
C GLY A 53 -0.86 -28.51 1.18
N VAL A 54 -1.00 -28.79 -0.13
CA VAL A 54 -0.57 -27.87 -1.20
C VAL A 54 -1.76 -27.04 -1.68
N ARG A 55 -1.63 -25.71 -1.62
CA ARG A 55 -2.67 -24.77 -2.08
C ARG A 55 -2.18 -23.99 -3.30
N THR A 56 -3.06 -23.71 -4.22
CA THR A 56 -2.79 -22.81 -5.36
C THR A 56 -3.61 -21.54 -5.19
N ILE A 57 -2.96 -20.41 -5.36
CA ILE A 57 -3.59 -19.08 -5.38
C ILE A 57 -3.31 -18.40 -6.70
N VAL A 58 -4.06 -17.34 -6.99
CA VAL A 58 -3.77 -16.43 -8.11
C VAL A 58 -3.28 -15.10 -7.52
N ASP A 59 -2.13 -14.61 -7.97
CA ASP A 59 -1.57 -13.34 -7.53
C ASP A 59 -2.21 -12.14 -8.26
N GLN A 60 -1.82 -10.90 -7.90
CA GLN A 60 -2.42 -9.68 -8.46
C GLN A 60 -2.08 -9.45 -9.94
N VAL A 61 -1.15 -10.21 -10.52
CA VAL A 61 -0.81 -10.13 -11.96
C VAL A 61 -1.28 -11.37 -12.74
N GLY A 62 -2.06 -12.25 -12.08
CA GLY A 62 -2.70 -13.40 -12.73
C GLY A 62 -1.84 -14.67 -12.77
N ASN A 63 -0.73 -14.74 -12.04
CA ASN A 63 0.05 -15.97 -11.96
C ASN A 63 -0.60 -16.96 -11.00
N GLU A 64 -0.69 -18.22 -11.39
CA GLU A 64 -1.01 -19.33 -10.50
C GLU A 64 0.24 -19.70 -9.69
N VAL A 65 0.15 -19.60 -8.37
CA VAL A 65 1.26 -19.85 -7.45
C VAL A 65 0.89 -21.01 -6.52
N VAL A 66 1.70 -22.06 -6.57
CA VAL A 66 1.59 -23.20 -5.66
C VAL A 66 2.32 -22.83 -4.36
N LEU A 67 1.57 -22.71 -3.27
CA LEU A 67 2.11 -22.37 -1.97
C LEU A 67 2.53 -23.63 -1.20
N PRO A 68 3.64 -23.60 -0.46
CA PRO A 68 4.00 -24.67 0.46
C PRO A 68 3.00 -24.76 1.62
N GLU A 69 2.94 -25.91 2.28
CA GLU A 69 2.07 -26.15 3.45
C GLU A 69 2.39 -25.17 4.59
N LYS A 70 3.68 -24.85 4.78
CA LYS A 70 4.15 -23.89 5.78
C LYS A 70 4.94 -22.79 5.11
N ILE A 71 4.72 -21.56 5.57
CA ILE A 71 5.44 -20.36 5.14
C ILE A 71 6.07 -19.75 6.39
N GLU A 72 7.32 -20.06 6.63
CA GLU A 72 8.09 -19.63 7.79
C GLU A 72 9.27 -18.70 7.40
N ARG A 73 9.63 -18.67 6.11
CA ARG A 73 10.77 -17.92 5.59
C ARG A 73 10.36 -17.12 4.35
N VAL A 74 10.14 -15.84 4.57
CA VAL A 74 9.67 -14.92 3.53
C VAL A 74 10.77 -13.95 3.15
N VAL A 75 10.91 -13.71 1.86
CA VAL A 75 11.75 -12.64 1.32
C VAL A 75 10.88 -11.65 0.55
N ILE A 76 11.09 -10.35 0.77
CA ILE A 76 10.41 -9.27 0.06
C ILE A 76 11.43 -8.51 -0.77
N THR A 77 11.36 -8.64 -2.09
CA THR A 77 12.47 -8.27 -2.96
C THR A 77 12.39 -6.88 -3.56
N SER A 78 11.24 -6.40 -4.01
CA SER A 78 11.19 -5.20 -4.83
C SER A 78 10.06 -4.21 -4.51
N LEU A 79 9.11 -4.55 -3.66
CA LEU A 79 8.06 -3.62 -3.21
C LEU A 79 8.41 -3.10 -1.82
N TRP A 80 9.12 -1.97 -1.76
CA TRP A 80 9.80 -1.47 -0.55
C TRP A 80 8.90 -1.19 0.66
N PRO A 81 7.64 -0.73 0.54
CA PRO A 81 6.76 -0.58 1.70
C PRO A 81 6.17 -1.90 2.20
N LEU A 82 6.19 -2.97 1.40
CA LEU A 82 5.55 -4.24 1.75
C LEU A 82 6.07 -4.91 3.04
N PRO A 83 7.37 -4.77 3.45
CA PRO A 83 7.82 -5.27 4.74
C PRO A 83 7.04 -4.69 5.93
N SER A 84 6.67 -3.39 5.90
CA SER A 84 5.84 -2.77 6.94
C SER A 84 4.43 -3.34 6.96
N VAL A 85 3.86 -3.54 5.76
CA VAL A 85 2.50 -4.09 5.57
C VAL A 85 2.43 -5.57 5.98
N TYR A 86 3.46 -6.35 5.64
CA TYR A 86 3.64 -7.72 6.13
C TYR A 86 3.67 -7.77 7.67
N THR A 87 4.43 -6.86 8.29
CA THR A 87 4.56 -6.76 9.74
C THR A 87 3.23 -6.38 10.39
N LEU A 88 2.46 -5.45 9.81
CA LEU A 88 1.11 -5.10 10.24
C LEU A 88 0.17 -6.32 10.20
N PHE A 89 0.19 -7.04 9.09
CA PHE A 89 -0.68 -8.20 8.89
C PHE A 89 -0.36 -9.33 9.87
N GLN A 90 0.92 -9.64 10.07
CA GLN A 90 1.36 -10.72 10.97
C GLN A 90 1.36 -10.30 12.45
N GLY A 91 1.35 -8.98 12.76
CA GLY A 91 1.60 -8.43 14.10
C GLY A 91 3.07 -8.52 14.54
N SER A 92 3.95 -8.99 13.67
CA SER A 92 5.39 -9.11 13.90
C SER A 92 6.15 -9.22 12.57
N ALA A 93 7.48 -9.06 12.60
CA ALA A 93 8.36 -9.32 11.45
C ALA A 93 8.95 -10.74 11.47
N GLU A 94 8.41 -11.64 12.29
CA GLU A 94 8.87 -13.03 12.36
C GLU A 94 8.69 -13.70 10.99
N GLY A 95 9.71 -14.47 10.58
CA GLY A 95 9.74 -15.12 9.27
C GLY A 95 10.22 -14.22 8.12
N LEU A 96 10.37 -12.92 8.29
CA LEU A 96 10.99 -12.06 7.28
C LEU A 96 12.51 -12.24 7.32
N VAL A 97 13.04 -13.01 6.37
CA VAL A 97 14.48 -13.38 6.34
C VAL A 97 15.30 -12.58 5.34
N GLY A 98 14.65 -11.84 4.45
CA GLY A 98 15.32 -10.99 3.47
C GLY A 98 14.42 -9.88 2.96
N MET A 99 15.02 -8.71 2.67
CA MET A 99 14.32 -7.59 2.03
C MET A 99 15.27 -6.82 1.11
N HIS A 100 14.72 -5.97 0.25
CA HIS A 100 15.52 -5.10 -0.61
C HIS A 100 16.42 -4.17 0.23
N PRO A 101 17.69 -3.93 -0.17
CA PRO A 101 18.61 -3.08 0.61
C PRO A 101 18.08 -1.66 0.83
N ALA A 102 17.38 -1.06 -0.15
CA ALA A 102 16.76 0.25 0.02
C ALA A 102 15.62 0.23 1.06
N ALA A 103 14.83 -0.84 1.11
CA ALA A 103 13.80 -1.02 2.14
C ALA A 103 14.42 -1.17 3.53
N LYS A 104 15.51 -1.94 3.64
CA LYS A 104 16.25 -2.10 4.89
C LYS A 104 16.87 -0.79 5.38
N ALA A 105 17.51 -0.02 4.49
CA ALA A 105 18.08 1.28 4.84
C ALA A 105 17.02 2.26 5.36
N ALA A 106 15.82 2.26 4.76
CA ALA A 106 14.70 3.04 5.27
C ALA A 106 14.20 2.51 6.63
N ALA A 107 14.16 1.18 6.80
CA ALA A 107 13.68 0.53 8.02
C ALA A 107 14.61 0.76 9.23
N GLU A 108 15.92 0.84 9.01
CA GLU A 108 16.91 1.08 10.09
C GLU A 108 16.68 2.42 10.80
N GLY A 109 16.14 3.44 10.10
CA GLY A 109 15.78 4.74 10.65
C GLY A 109 14.31 4.86 11.06
N SER A 110 13.53 3.79 11.02
CA SER A 110 12.08 3.77 11.24
C SER A 110 11.66 2.96 12.46
N MET A 111 10.38 3.00 12.80
CA MET A 111 9.80 2.19 13.89
C MET A 111 9.84 0.68 13.60
N LEU A 112 10.03 0.26 12.34
CA LEU A 112 10.20 -1.16 12.02
C LEU A 112 11.39 -1.78 12.77
N SER A 113 12.46 -1.00 13.01
CA SER A 113 13.62 -1.44 13.80
C SER A 113 13.29 -1.79 15.26
N LYS A 114 12.14 -1.36 15.78
CA LYS A 114 11.67 -1.70 17.14
C LYS A 114 10.87 -3.01 17.20
N VAL A 115 10.33 -3.45 16.08
CA VAL A 115 9.52 -4.68 15.99
C VAL A 115 10.21 -5.81 15.22
N ALA A 116 11.31 -5.50 14.54
CA ALA A 116 12.10 -6.44 13.75
C ALA A 116 13.58 -6.38 14.15
N ASP A 117 14.20 -7.54 14.33
CA ASP A 117 15.66 -7.60 14.39
C ASP A 117 16.23 -7.53 12.96
N LEU A 118 16.43 -6.30 12.48
CA LEU A 118 16.92 -6.06 11.12
C LEU A 118 18.33 -6.61 10.87
N SER A 119 19.10 -6.95 11.93
CA SER A 119 20.42 -7.56 11.78
C SER A 119 20.36 -8.98 11.21
N THR A 120 19.23 -9.65 11.35
CA THR A 120 18.98 -11.01 10.85
C THR A 120 18.35 -11.04 9.45
N VAL A 121 17.96 -9.87 8.93
CA VAL A 121 17.31 -9.74 7.62
C VAL A 121 18.36 -9.47 6.56
N GLU A 122 18.49 -10.39 5.62
CA GLU A 122 19.54 -10.35 4.59
C GLU A 122 19.14 -9.48 3.40
N THR A 123 20.15 -8.90 2.74
CA THR A 123 19.97 -8.07 1.53
C THR A 123 20.90 -8.50 0.38
N GLY A 124 21.89 -9.36 0.65
CA GLY A 124 22.98 -9.71 -0.27
C GLY A 124 22.54 -10.43 -1.56
N PHE A 125 21.27 -10.81 -1.65
CA PHE A 125 20.68 -11.38 -2.86
C PHE A 125 20.32 -10.30 -3.92
N ILE A 126 20.40 -9.02 -3.61
CA ILE A 126 20.31 -7.93 -4.60
C ILE A 126 21.74 -7.50 -4.93
N GLN A 127 22.13 -7.65 -6.19
CA GLN A 127 23.45 -7.30 -6.71
C GLN A 127 23.27 -6.49 -7.99
N ASP A 128 23.91 -5.35 -8.07
CA ASP A 128 23.76 -4.41 -9.21
C ASP A 128 22.30 -4.06 -9.55
N GLY A 129 21.44 -3.97 -8.51
CA GLY A 129 20.01 -3.65 -8.64
C GLY A 129 19.13 -4.82 -9.12
N GLN A 130 19.68 -6.02 -9.29
CA GLN A 130 18.96 -7.22 -9.75
C GLN A 130 19.04 -8.34 -8.72
N ILE A 131 18.10 -9.29 -8.81
CA ILE A 131 18.12 -10.49 -7.98
C ILE A 131 19.20 -11.46 -8.47
N ASN A 132 20.06 -11.87 -7.55
CA ASN A 132 20.90 -13.03 -7.69
C ASN A 132 20.20 -14.25 -7.09
N ALA A 133 19.68 -15.14 -7.95
CA ALA A 133 18.93 -16.30 -7.51
C ALA A 133 19.74 -17.29 -6.65
N GLU A 134 21.05 -17.40 -6.88
CA GLU A 134 21.92 -18.29 -6.10
C GLU A 134 22.08 -17.78 -4.67
N GLU A 135 22.26 -16.46 -4.48
CA GLU A 135 22.33 -15.84 -3.15
C GLU A 135 20.96 -15.89 -2.46
N LEU A 136 19.87 -15.67 -3.20
CA LEU A 136 18.51 -15.77 -2.66
C LEU A 136 18.20 -17.20 -2.17
N MET A 137 18.57 -18.24 -2.94
CA MET A 137 18.36 -19.62 -2.54
C MET A 137 19.13 -20.01 -1.27
N LYS A 138 20.24 -19.35 -0.92
CA LYS A 138 20.93 -19.59 0.35
C LYS A 138 20.09 -19.21 1.57
N LEU A 139 19.14 -18.29 1.40
CA LEU A 139 18.19 -17.93 2.45
C LEU A 139 17.11 -19.01 2.65
N ASN A 140 17.02 -19.98 1.74
CA ASN A 140 16.02 -21.02 1.73
C ASN A 140 14.61 -20.46 1.95
N PRO A 141 14.13 -19.53 1.09
CA PRO A 141 12.83 -18.93 1.24
C PRO A 141 11.72 -19.93 0.89
N ASP A 142 10.67 -19.94 1.71
CA ASP A 142 9.44 -20.67 1.39
C ASP A 142 8.58 -19.89 0.38
N LEU A 143 8.67 -18.56 0.44
CA LEU A 143 7.90 -17.65 -0.40
C LEU A 143 8.68 -16.36 -0.64
N VAL A 144 8.60 -15.86 -1.87
CA VAL A 144 9.06 -14.52 -2.24
C VAL A 144 7.85 -13.65 -2.57
N LEU A 145 7.80 -12.44 -1.98
CA LEU A 145 6.84 -11.41 -2.33
C LEU A 145 7.58 -10.35 -3.15
N TYR A 146 7.03 -9.99 -4.31
CA TYR A 146 7.72 -9.10 -5.23
C TYR A 146 6.75 -8.08 -5.88
N ASN A 147 7.29 -7.05 -6.54
CA ASN A 147 6.49 -6.13 -7.34
C ASN A 147 6.05 -6.80 -8.63
N GLY A 148 4.77 -7.12 -8.77
CA GLY A 148 4.20 -7.84 -9.90
C GLY A 148 4.43 -7.17 -11.27
N THR A 149 4.74 -5.87 -11.30
CA THR A 149 5.13 -5.20 -12.56
C THR A 149 6.54 -5.54 -13.01
N ASN A 150 7.38 -6.13 -12.13
CA ASN A 150 8.75 -6.54 -12.45
C ASN A 150 8.75 -7.96 -13.07
N THR A 151 8.48 -8.03 -14.36
CA THR A 151 8.42 -9.29 -15.09
C THR A 151 9.77 -10.00 -15.21
N GLU A 152 10.88 -9.25 -15.23
CA GLU A 152 12.23 -9.81 -15.26
C GLU A 152 12.54 -10.57 -13.98
N GLU A 153 12.23 -9.97 -12.85
CA GLU A 153 12.36 -10.58 -11.53
C GLU A 153 11.53 -11.88 -11.42
N TYR A 154 10.28 -11.82 -11.88
CA TYR A 154 9.41 -13.00 -11.91
C TYR A 154 10.01 -14.17 -12.69
N GLU A 155 10.55 -13.91 -13.89
CA GLU A 155 11.15 -14.96 -14.72
C GLU A 155 12.41 -15.58 -14.06
N ILE A 156 13.19 -14.78 -13.32
CA ILE A 156 14.33 -15.28 -12.54
C ILE A 156 13.84 -16.21 -11.42
N LEU A 157 12.84 -15.78 -10.64
CA LEU A 157 12.27 -16.56 -9.53
C LEU A 157 11.64 -17.86 -10.02
N LYS A 158 10.85 -17.78 -11.07
CA LYS A 158 10.20 -18.93 -11.72
C LYS A 158 11.22 -19.96 -12.24
N LYS A 159 12.27 -19.48 -12.90
CA LYS A 159 13.36 -20.37 -13.39
C LYS A 159 14.13 -21.04 -12.25
N ALA A 160 14.28 -20.35 -11.12
CA ALA A 160 14.89 -20.91 -9.91
C ALA A 160 13.97 -21.87 -9.16
N GLY A 161 12.69 -21.98 -9.53
CA GLY A 161 11.70 -22.83 -8.86
C GLY A 161 11.28 -22.31 -7.48
N ILE A 162 11.40 -21.00 -7.23
CA ILE A 162 11.04 -20.36 -5.98
C ILE A 162 9.59 -19.89 -6.06
N PRO A 163 8.69 -20.29 -5.13
CA PRO A 163 7.34 -19.75 -5.08
C PRO A 163 7.38 -18.23 -4.93
N ALA A 164 6.72 -17.50 -5.84
CA ALA A 164 6.73 -16.05 -5.86
C ALA A 164 5.34 -15.48 -6.10
N VAL A 165 4.92 -14.51 -5.29
CA VAL A 165 3.62 -13.85 -5.35
C VAL A 165 3.81 -12.38 -5.67
N GLY A 166 3.20 -11.93 -6.77
CA GLY A 166 3.27 -10.56 -7.27
C GLY A 166 2.23 -9.66 -6.62
N PHE A 167 2.68 -8.51 -6.11
CA PHE A 167 1.85 -7.44 -5.57
C PHE A 167 1.92 -6.22 -6.48
N LEU A 168 0.81 -5.50 -6.65
CA LEU A 168 0.76 -4.26 -7.43
C LEU A 168 0.71 -3.04 -6.52
N ALA A 169 1.64 -2.10 -6.70
CA ALA A 169 1.66 -0.85 -5.93
C ALA A 169 0.40 0.01 -6.18
N ASN A 170 -0.19 -0.09 -7.36
CA ASN A 170 -1.42 0.59 -7.77
C ASN A 170 -2.42 -0.44 -8.30
N ALA A 171 -2.96 -1.27 -7.40
CA ALA A 171 -3.86 -2.36 -7.78
C ALA A 171 -5.22 -1.87 -8.29
N SER A 172 -5.72 -0.74 -7.79
CA SER A 172 -6.98 -0.12 -8.24
C SER A 172 -6.87 0.59 -9.58
N GLY A 173 -5.66 1.00 -9.97
CA GLY A 173 -5.41 1.76 -11.20
C GLY A 173 -5.58 3.29 -11.06
N ASP A 174 -6.13 3.77 -9.95
CA ASP A 174 -6.41 5.18 -9.68
C ASP A 174 -5.51 5.81 -8.60
N TRP A 175 -4.47 5.07 -8.17
CA TRP A 175 -3.51 5.47 -7.14
C TRP A 175 -4.12 5.63 -5.74
N ASN A 176 -5.29 5.06 -5.51
CA ASN A 176 -5.92 5.02 -4.20
C ASN A 176 -5.09 4.15 -3.24
N THR A 177 -4.55 4.80 -2.21
CA THR A 177 -3.65 4.15 -1.25
C THR A 177 -4.40 3.17 -0.34
N ILE A 178 -5.65 3.50 0.03
CA ILE A 178 -6.51 2.61 0.84
C ILE A 178 -6.83 1.34 0.04
N GLU A 179 -7.20 1.46 -1.23
CA GLU A 179 -7.45 0.31 -2.10
C GLU A 179 -6.19 -0.54 -2.30
N SER A 180 -5.02 0.10 -2.47
CA SER A 180 -3.76 -0.62 -2.60
C SER A 180 -3.47 -1.46 -1.36
N ILE A 181 -3.56 -0.88 -0.15
CA ILE A 181 -3.37 -1.62 1.11
C ILE A 181 -4.44 -2.69 1.29
N SER A 182 -5.70 -2.38 0.99
CA SER A 182 -6.81 -3.35 1.08
C SER A 182 -6.56 -4.57 0.20
N SER A 183 -6.13 -4.37 -1.04
CA SER A 183 -5.80 -5.46 -1.97
C SER A 183 -4.60 -6.30 -1.51
N TRP A 184 -3.60 -5.67 -0.87
CA TRP A 184 -2.47 -6.38 -0.29
C TRP A 184 -2.89 -7.21 0.93
N MET A 185 -3.77 -6.67 1.78
CA MET A 185 -4.34 -7.42 2.91
C MET A 185 -5.14 -8.63 2.46
N GLU A 186 -5.97 -8.50 1.41
CA GLU A 186 -6.72 -9.63 0.83
C GLU A 186 -5.78 -10.74 0.34
N LEU A 187 -4.73 -10.36 -0.39
CA LEU A 187 -3.77 -11.33 -0.89
C LEU A 187 -2.99 -12.00 0.25
N LEU A 188 -2.55 -11.24 1.27
CA LEU A 188 -1.92 -11.79 2.47
C LEU A 188 -2.89 -12.69 3.25
N GLY A 189 -4.17 -12.28 3.38
CA GLY A 189 -5.23 -13.11 3.97
C GLY A 189 -5.34 -14.46 3.28
N THR A 190 -5.38 -14.47 1.95
CA THR A 190 -5.41 -15.68 1.12
C THR A 190 -4.13 -16.52 1.29
N ILE A 191 -2.95 -15.90 1.28
CA ILE A 191 -1.65 -16.60 1.46
C ILE A 191 -1.61 -17.32 2.81
N TYR A 192 -2.02 -16.65 3.89
CA TYR A 192 -1.89 -17.16 5.26
C TYR A 192 -3.17 -17.76 5.84
N GLN A 193 -4.28 -17.80 5.08
CA GLN A 193 -5.61 -18.25 5.54
C GLN A 193 -6.06 -17.49 6.80
N LYS A 194 -5.89 -16.15 6.76
CA LYS A 194 -6.24 -15.21 7.84
C LYS A 194 -7.12 -14.08 7.28
N GLU A 195 -8.20 -14.45 6.59
CA GLU A 195 -9.11 -13.53 5.91
C GLU A 195 -9.78 -12.56 6.90
N ASP A 196 -10.09 -13.04 8.12
CA ASP A 196 -10.66 -12.18 9.18
C ASP A 196 -9.68 -11.07 9.58
N ARG A 197 -8.37 -11.37 9.68
CA ARG A 197 -7.35 -10.36 9.96
C ARG A 197 -7.20 -9.34 8.83
N ALA A 198 -7.27 -9.81 7.59
CA ALA A 198 -7.27 -8.94 6.42
C ALA A 198 -8.48 -8.00 6.44
N ALA A 199 -9.67 -8.52 6.74
CA ALA A 199 -10.90 -7.74 6.83
C ALA A 199 -10.84 -6.67 7.93
N GLU A 200 -10.33 -7.00 9.12
CA GLU A 200 -10.14 -6.06 10.24
C GLU A 200 -9.28 -4.84 9.84
N ILE A 201 -8.13 -5.09 9.21
CA ILE A 201 -7.21 -4.01 8.81
C ILE A 201 -7.81 -3.17 7.68
N LYS A 202 -8.50 -3.80 6.74
CA LYS A 202 -9.21 -3.10 5.67
C LYS A 202 -10.31 -2.18 6.22
N GLU A 203 -11.17 -2.70 7.09
CA GLU A 203 -12.27 -1.94 7.70
C GLU A 203 -11.74 -0.70 8.41
N MET A 204 -10.67 -0.83 9.20
CA MET A 204 -10.02 0.30 9.85
C MET A 204 -9.56 1.38 8.86
N GLY A 205 -8.96 0.99 7.73
CA GLY A 205 -8.53 1.95 6.70
C GLY A 205 -9.69 2.72 6.06
N TYR A 206 -10.77 2.01 5.72
CA TYR A 206 -11.98 2.64 5.14
C TYR A 206 -12.73 3.51 6.16
N ASP A 207 -12.84 3.07 7.42
CA ASP A 207 -13.50 3.85 8.47
C ASP A 207 -12.81 5.21 8.66
N VAL A 208 -11.48 5.24 8.67
CA VAL A 208 -10.72 6.50 8.76
C VAL A 208 -10.95 7.39 7.55
N LEU A 209 -10.95 6.81 6.34
CA LEU A 209 -11.21 7.57 5.11
C LEU A 209 -12.63 8.16 5.12
N GLU A 210 -13.66 7.37 5.49
CA GLU A 210 -15.06 7.79 5.56
C GLU A 210 -15.24 8.92 6.58
N GLU A 211 -14.64 8.79 7.78
CA GLU A 211 -14.68 9.82 8.83
C GLU A 211 -14.12 11.16 8.34
N ILE A 212 -12.94 11.13 7.69
CA ILE A 212 -12.29 12.33 7.17
C ILE A 212 -13.13 12.95 6.06
N GLN A 213 -13.56 12.15 5.09
CA GLN A 213 -14.39 12.63 3.97
C GLN A 213 -15.72 13.23 4.44
N ALA A 214 -16.37 12.62 5.44
CA ALA A 214 -17.56 13.17 6.04
C ALA A 214 -17.31 14.54 6.69
N THR A 215 -16.15 14.71 7.38
CA THR A 215 -15.77 15.94 8.06
C THR A 215 -15.47 17.09 7.10
N VAL A 216 -14.92 16.80 5.92
CA VAL A 216 -14.53 17.81 4.93
C VAL A 216 -15.55 18.02 3.81
N SER A 217 -16.63 17.23 3.77
CA SER A 217 -17.62 17.20 2.68
C SER A 217 -18.36 18.51 2.47
N ASP A 218 -18.47 19.35 3.49
CA ASP A 218 -19.20 20.62 3.50
C ASP A 218 -18.33 21.84 3.15
N ILE A 219 -17.02 21.63 2.88
CA ILE A 219 -16.10 22.71 2.52
C ILE A 219 -16.41 23.20 1.09
N PRO A 220 -16.80 24.50 0.92
CA PRO A 220 -17.01 25.07 -0.41
C PRO A 220 -15.72 25.02 -1.24
N GLU A 221 -15.85 24.89 -2.57
CA GLU A 221 -14.69 24.77 -3.46
C GLU A 221 -13.71 25.95 -3.34
N GLU A 222 -14.25 27.15 -3.13
CA GLU A 222 -13.46 28.39 -2.95
C GLU A 222 -12.73 28.48 -1.59
N GLU A 223 -13.08 27.63 -0.63
CA GLU A 223 -12.45 27.56 0.70
C GLU A 223 -11.48 26.38 0.84
N LYS A 224 -11.37 25.54 -0.20
CA LYS A 224 -10.45 24.42 -0.19
C LYS A 224 -8.99 24.86 -0.27
N GLU A 225 -8.16 24.30 0.58
CA GLU A 225 -6.72 24.53 0.60
C GLU A 225 -6.04 23.94 -0.65
N ARG A 226 -5.16 24.73 -1.27
CA ARG A 226 -4.32 24.30 -2.39
C ARG A 226 -3.04 23.68 -1.85
N VAL A 227 -2.88 22.40 -2.05
CA VAL A 227 -1.80 21.60 -1.45
C VAL A 227 -0.82 21.16 -2.53
N LEU A 228 0.47 21.33 -2.26
CA LEU A 228 1.56 20.81 -3.08
C LEU A 228 2.33 19.73 -2.33
N ILE A 229 2.60 18.61 -2.98
CA ILE A 229 3.53 17.60 -2.46
C ILE A 229 4.80 17.62 -3.29
N LEU A 230 5.92 18.02 -2.66
CA LEU A 230 7.27 17.87 -3.20
C LEU A 230 7.69 16.40 -3.03
N TYR A 231 7.76 15.67 -4.14
CA TYR A 231 8.11 14.25 -4.14
C TYR A 231 9.62 14.06 -3.97
N ARG A 232 10.42 14.76 -4.79
CA ARG A 232 11.88 14.85 -4.64
C ARG A 232 12.31 16.31 -4.80
N TYR A 233 13.21 16.73 -3.94
CA TYR A 233 13.76 18.07 -3.98
C TYR A 233 15.21 18.07 -3.52
N SER A 234 16.09 18.55 -4.38
CA SER A 234 17.54 18.70 -4.18
C SER A 234 18.10 19.69 -5.18
N ASP A 235 19.42 19.97 -5.13
CA ASP A 235 20.13 20.78 -6.13
C ASP A 235 20.04 20.23 -7.57
N GLU A 236 19.74 18.93 -7.71
CA GLU A 236 19.71 18.26 -9.00
C GLU A 236 18.30 18.13 -9.59
N GLN A 237 17.28 18.12 -8.75
CA GLN A 237 15.90 17.88 -9.18
C GLN A 237 14.86 18.47 -8.24
N MET A 238 13.77 18.93 -8.86
CA MET A 238 12.52 19.23 -8.18
C MET A 238 11.41 18.46 -8.89
N THR A 239 10.79 17.51 -8.21
CA THR A 239 9.63 16.78 -8.73
C THR A 239 8.46 16.90 -7.76
N VAL A 240 7.24 16.93 -8.30
CA VAL A 240 6.01 17.08 -7.52
C VAL A 240 5.09 15.88 -7.74
N SER A 241 4.08 15.74 -6.89
CA SER A 241 3.02 14.78 -7.09
C SER A 241 1.87 15.44 -7.86
N GLY A 242 1.81 15.20 -9.16
CA GLY A 242 0.72 15.61 -10.03
C GLY A 242 -0.48 14.68 -9.98
N SER A 243 -1.41 14.81 -10.95
CA SER A 243 -2.49 13.85 -11.16
C SER A 243 -1.94 12.46 -11.48
N GLY A 244 -2.71 11.40 -11.18
CA GLY A 244 -2.25 10.02 -11.44
C GLY A 244 -1.03 9.60 -10.62
N HIS A 245 -0.94 10.07 -9.36
CA HIS A 245 0.09 9.69 -8.40
C HIS A 245 -0.50 9.65 -6.98
N PHE A 246 0.13 8.94 -6.04
CA PHE A 246 -0.35 8.81 -4.65
C PHE A 246 -0.68 10.14 -3.98
N GLY A 247 0.11 11.19 -4.24
CA GLY A 247 -0.12 12.50 -3.65
C GLY A 247 -1.45 13.12 -4.04
N ASN A 248 -1.93 12.88 -5.25
CA ASN A 248 -3.26 13.34 -5.66
C ASN A 248 -4.35 12.72 -4.78
N PHE A 249 -4.27 11.40 -4.57
CA PHE A 249 -5.20 10.70 -3.67
C PHE A 249 -5.18 11.29 -2.25
N TRP A 250 -3.98 11.49 -1.68
CA TRP A 250 -3.85 12.05 -0.33
C TRP A 250 -4.53 13.41 -0.20
N ILE A 251 -4.27 14.31 -1.15
CA ILE A 251 -4.81 15.67 -1.15
C ILE A 251 -6.34 15.66 -1.28
N GLU A 252 -6.87 14.90 -2.22
CA GLU A 252 -8.32 14.80 -2.45
C GLU A 252 -9.04 14.09 -1.30
N ALA A 253 -8.44 13.05 -0.72
CA ALA A 253 -9.00 12.30 0.40
C ALA A 253 -9.22 13.17 1.65
N VAL A 254 -8.36 14.18 1.85
CA VAL A 254 -8.50 15.14 2.96
C VAL A 254 -9.25 16.41 2.58
N GLY A 255 -9.86 16.48 1.38
CA GLY A 255 -10.67 17.60 0.92
C GLY A 255 -9.89 18.77 0.34
N GLY A 256 -8.58 18.65 0.09
CA GLY A 256 -7.76 19.68 -0.54
C GLY A 256 -7.85 19.67 -2.07
N ILE A 257 -7.22 20.66 -2.70
CA ILE A 257 -7.01 20.78 -4.14
C ILE A 257 -5.54 20.54 -4.44
N ASN A 258 -5.22 19.56 -5.29
CA ASN A 258 -3.84 19.39 -5.72
C ASN A 258 -3.39 20.58 -6.58
N ALA A 259 -2.43 21.37 -6.07
CA ALA A 259 -1.92 22.54 -6.77
C ALA A 259 -1.25 22.18 -8.11
N ALA A 260 -0.72 20.97 -8.22
CA ALA A 260 -0.05 20.41 -9.40
C ALA A 260 -0.94 19.45 -10.21
N ALA A 261 -2.28 19.56 -10.13
CA ALA A 261 -3.20 18.67 -10.84
C ALA A 261 -3.14 18.78 -12.37
N ASP A 262 -2.58 19.84 -12.90
CA ASP A 262 -2.38 20.09 -14.34
C ASP A 262 -1.20 19.32 -14.96
N VAL A 263 -0.40 18.63 -14.14
CA VAL A 263 0.70 17.77 -14.59
C VAL A 263 0.45 16.33 -14.14
N GLU A 264 0.91 15.35 -14.94
CA GLU A 264 0.65 13.93 -14.69
C GLU A 264 1.85 13.23 -14.03
N GLY A 265 1.59 12.32 -13.10
CA GLY A 265 2.60 11.51 -12.43
C GLY A 265 3.47 12.30 -11.46
N SER A 266 4.79 12.13 -11.56
CA SER A 266 5.76 12.89 -10.75
C SER A 266 6.80 13.57 -11.63
N PRO A 267 6.38 14.60 -12.42
CA PRO A 267 7.27 15.28 -13.35
C PRO A 267 8.26 16.20 -12.63
N ALA A 268 9.36 16.48 -13.32
CA ALA A 268 10.25 17.58 -12.96
C ALA A 268 9.55 18.92 -13.24
N VAL A 269 9.69 19.86 -12.31
CA VAL A 269 9.13 21.21 -12.37
C VAL A 269 10.18 22.25 -12.01
N ASN A 270 9.84 23.52 -12.17
CA ASN A 270 10.70 24.64 -11.82
C ASN A 270 9.96 25.68 -10.98
N MET A 271 10.68 26.69 -10.48
CA MET A 271 10.10 27.73 -9.63
C MET A 271 9.02 28.56 -10.32
N GLU A 272 9.03 28.73 -11.66
CA GLU A 272 7.97 29.45 -12.39
C GLU A 272 6.62 28.73 -12.26
N GLN A 273 6.65 27.38 -12.31
CA GLN A 273 5.45 26.56 -12.08
C GLN A 273 4.99 26.67 -10.62
N ILE A 274 5.93 26.58 -9.67
CA ILE A 274 5.62 26.76 -8.25
C ILE A 274 4.95 28.12 -7.98
N TYR A 275 5.49 29.21 -8.54
CA TYR A 275 4.89 30.54 -8.40
C TYR A 275 3.49 30.64 -9.03
N THR A 276 3.28 29.96 -10.15
CA THR A 276 1.98 29.90 -10.81
C THR A 276 0.95 29.16 -9.96
N TRP A 277 1.33 28.04 -9.38
CA TRP A 277 0.47 27.26 -8.49
C TRP A 277 0.24 27.92 -7.14
N ASN A 278 1.25 28.58 -6.60
CA ASN A 278 1.27 29.31 -5.33
C ASN A 278 0.47 28.59 -4.22
N PRO A 279 0.92 27.41 -3.78
CA PRO A 279 0.17 26.57 -2.85
C PRO A 279 0.01 27.23 -1.47
N ASP A 280 -1.09 26.89 -0.79
CA ASP A 280 -1.36 27.27 0.59
C ASP A 280 -0.57 26.42 1.58
N LYS A 281 -0.32 25.15 1.21
CA LYS A 281 0.44 24.20 2.04
C LYS A 281 1.39 23.37 1.18
N ILE A 282 2.57 23.05 1.73
CA ILE A 282 3.58 22.21 1.09
C ILE A 282 3.92 21.03 1.99
N PHE A 283 3.90 19.83 1.43
CA PHE A 283 4.35 18.60 2.09
C PHE A 283 5.57 18.04 1.37
N ILE A 284 6.65 17.73 2.10
CA ILE A 284 7.89 17.18 1.57
C ILE A 284 7.96 15.70 1.93
N THR A 285 8.08 14.83 0.94
CA THR A 285 8.16 13.38 1.18
C THR A 285 9.51 12.96 1.75
N ASN A 286 9.56 11.74 2.32
CA ASN A 286 10.83 11.11 2.74
C ASN A 286 11.56 10.38 1.58
N PHE A 287 11.19 10.69 0.31
CA PHE A 287 12.02 10.40 -0.86
C PHE A 287 12.94 11.57 -1.22
N SER A 288 12.98 12.58 -0.36
CA SER A 288 13.84 13.74 -0.42
C SER A 288 14.50 13.98 0.94
N SER A 289 15.77 14.36 0.96
CA SER A 289 16.46 14.79 2.17
C SER A 289 16.14 16.24 2.56
N ALA A 290 15.44 17.00 1.69
CA ALA A 290 15.00 18.35 1.99
C ALA A 290 14.08 18.42 3.20
N MET A 291 14.19 19.49 3.96
CA MET A 291 13.43 19.78 5.15
C MET A 291 12.67 21.11 4.98
N PRO A 292 11.64 21.38 5.80
CA PRO A 292 10.93 22.66 5.73
C PRO A 292 11.85 23.89 5.78
N GLU A 293 12.91 23.84 6.58
CA GLU A 293 13.88 24.91 6.74
C GLU A 293 14.67 25.22 5.46
N ASP A 294 14.81 24.24 4.56
CA ASP A 294 15.49 24.43 3.28
C ASP A 294 14.70 25.37 2.36
N LEU A 295 13.37 25.25 2.36
CA LEU A 295 12.49 26.15 1.62
C LEU A 295 12.44 27.55 2.29
N ILE A 296 12.27 27.57 3.62
CA ILE A 296 12.16 28.80 4.40
C ILE A 296 13.43 29.64 4.28
N ASN A 297 14.61 29.01 4.26
CA ASN A 297 15.91 29.71 4.21
C ASN A 297 16.54 29.75 2.81
N ASN A 298 15.84 29.25 1.77
CA ASN A 298 16.36 29.20 0.39
C ASN A 298 17.74 28.55 0.30
N THR A 299 17.92 27.34 0.86
CA THR A 299 19.22 26.68 0.95
C THR A 299 19.63 25.97 -0.33
N VAL A 300 18.70 25.77 -1.28
CA VAL A 300 18.96 25.19 -2.60
C VAL A 300 19.26 26.33 -3.58
N ASP A 301 20.44 26.29 -4.16
CA ASP A 301 20.94 27.37 -5.07
C ASP A 301 20.02 27.48 -6.31
N GLY A 302 19.62 28.72 -6.58
CA GLY A 302 18.79 29.05 -7.74
C GLY A 302 17.29 29.06 -7.50
N ASP A 303 16.81 28.52 -6.37
CA ASP A 303 15.41 28.50 -6.01
C ASP A 303 15.09 29.56 -4.96
N ASP A 304 14.04 30.36 -5.19
CA ASP A 304 13.56 31.38 -4.25
C ASP A 304 12.11 31.10 -3.84
N TRP A 305 11.94 30.54 -2.65
CA TRP A 305 10.64 30.21 -2.08
C TRP A 305 9.99 31.39 -1.31
N SER A 306 10.68 32.51 -1.14
CA SER A 306 10.25 33.59 -0.27
C SER A 306 8.92 34.24 -0.65
N SER A 307 8.51 34.13 -1.92
CA SER A 307 7.24 34.65 -2.41
C SER A 307 6.10 33.61 -2.40
N VAL A 308 6.38 32.36 -2.10
CA VAL A 308 5.38 31.27 -2.08
C VAL A 308 4.54 31.36 -0.80
N LYS A 309 3.23 31.37 -0.94
CA LYS A 309 2.29 31.56 0.18
C LYS A 309 2.53 30.60 1.34
N ALA A 310 2.65 29.30 1.07
CA ALA A 310 2.91 28.29 2.10
C ALA A 310 4.16 28.57 2.92
N VAL A 311 5.23 29.11 2.27
CA VAL A 311 6.48 29.46 2.98
C VAL A 311 6.30 30.73 3.81
N GLN A 312 5.59 31.72 3.30
CA GLN A 312 5.31 32.97 4.03
C GLN A 312 4.46 32.71 5.29
N ASP A 313 3.52 31.79 5.19
CA ASP A 313 2.59 31.44 6.29
C ASP A 313 3.19 30.38 7.25
N GLY A 314 4.34 29.78 6.93
CA GLY A 314 4.98 28.72 7.71
C GLY A 314 4.29 27.35 7.56
N GLU A 315 3.54 27.16 6.49
CA GLU A 315 2.73 25.97 6.19
C GLU A 315 3.51 24.96 5.32
N VAL A 316 4.73 24.64 5.75
CA VAL A 316 5.62 23.68 5.10
C VAL A 316 5.90 22.53 6.06
N TYR A 317 5.63 21.30 5.63
CA TYR A 317 5.68 20.12 6.48
C TYR A 317 6.55 19.01 5.89
N LYS A 318 7.29 18.31 6.75
CA LYS A 318 7.90 17.02 6.40
C LYS A 318 6.92 15.90 6.70
N ILE A 319 6.66 15.03 5.71
CA ILE A 319 5.79 13.87 5.93
C ILE A 319 6.44 12.92 6.96
N PRO A 320 5.67 12.37 7.92
CA PRO A 320 6.20 11.51 8.98
C PRO A 320 6.86 10.22 8.47
N LEU A 321 7.69 9.63 9.34
CA LEU A 321 8.33 8.32 9.16
C LEU A 321 7.94 7.42 10.34
N GLY A 322 7.04 6.47 10.09
CA GLY A 322 6.56 5.51 11.07
C GLY A 322 7.24 4.14 10.93
N MET A 323 6.46 3.11 10.64
CA MET A 323 7.00 1.79 10.27
C MET A 323 7.74 1.82 8.93
N TYR A 324 7.26 2.66 8.04
CA TYR A 324 7.86 3.03 6.78
C TYR A 324 7.54 4.51 6.50
N ARG A 325 7.96 5.03 5.35
CA ARG A 325 7.57 6.37 4.86
C ARG A 325 6.06 6.44 4.70
N TRP A 326 5.41 7.49 5.21
CA TRP A 326 3.94 7.58 5.16
C TRP A 326 3.38 7.93 3.77
N TYR A 327 4.21 8.42 2.86
CA TYR A 327 3.74 8.86 1.55
C TYR A 327 3.28 7.72 0.61
N PRO A 328 4.03 6.62 0.39
CA PRO A 328 3.52 5.52 -0.42
C PRO A 328 2.52 4.68 0.40
N PRO A 329 1.73 3.80 -0.23
CA PRO A 329 0.95 2.81 0.51
C PRO A 329 1.83 2.08 1.51
N SER A 330 1.51 2.16 2.79
CA SER A 330 2.28 1.55 3.88
C SER A 330 1.36 1.17 5.03
N SER A 331 1.91 0.49 6.03
CA SER A 331 1.15 0.14 7.22
C SER A 331 0.60 1.34 7.99
N ASP A 332 1.20 2.52 7.82
CA ASP A 332 0.80 3.74 8.52
C ASP A 332 -0.21 4.61 7.73
N THR A 333 -0.75 4.08 6.64
CA THR A 333 -1.70 4.78 5.76
C THR A 333 -2.87 5.45 6.51
N PRO A 334 -3.55 4.82 7.50
CA PRO A 334 -4.62 5.48 8.25
C PRO A 334 -4.13 6.67 9.08
N LEU A 335 -2.93 6.57 9.64
CA LEU A 335 -2.30 7.67 10.39
C LEU A 335 -1.91 8.85 9.50
N MET A 336 -1.43 8.55 8.27
CA MET A 336 -1.13 9.58 7.27
C MET A 336 -2.39 10.39 6.93
N LEU A 337 -3.53 9.74 6.72
CA LEU A 337 -4.80 10.42 6.44
C LEU A 337 -5.19 11.38 7.57
N LYS A 338 -5.20 10.91 8.83
CA LYS A 338 -5.55 11.74 10.00
C LYS A 338 -4.59 12.91 10.17
N TRP A 339 -3.28 12.64 10.07
CA TRP A 339 -2.26 13.68 10.20
C TRP A 339 -2.36 14.74 9.10
N MET A 340 -2.52 14.33 7.85
CA MET A 340 -2.62 15.27 6.75
C MET A 340 -3.91 16.08 6.82
N ALA A 341 -5.05 15.45 7.15
CA ALA A 341 -6.32 16.14 7.37
C ALA A 341 -6.20 17.24 8.44
N GLN A 342 -5.53 16.93 9.57
CA GLN A 342 -5.29 17.91 10.64
C GLN A 342 -4.36 19.05 10.19
N LYS A 343 -3.36 18.78 9.32
CA LYS A 343 -2.49 19.83 8.79
C LYS A 343 -3.19 20.70 7.75
N VAL A 344 -4.06 20.11 6.94
CA VAL A 344 -4.79 20.85 5.90
C VAL A 344 -5.93 21.68 6.52
N TYR A 345 -6.69 21.10 7.47
CA TYR A 345 -7.83 21.79 8.11
C TYR A 345 -7.75 21.68 9.65
N PRO A 346 -6.82 22.39 10.31
CA PRO A 346 -6.59 22.24 11.75
C PRO A 346 -7.82 22.53 12.62
N GLU A 347 -8.71 23.42 12.19
CA GLU A 347 -9.92 23.77 12.94
C GLU A 347 -10.95 22.63 12.92
N LYS A 348 -11.07 21.90 11.78
CA LYS A 348 -12.02 20.78 11.66
C LYS A 348 -11.53 19.52 12.42
N PHE A 349 -10.25 19.40 12.65
CA PHE A 349 -9.61 18.27 13.33
C PHE A 349 -8.93 18.68 14.65
N ALA A 350 -9.43 19.76 15.30
CA ALA A 350 -8.84 20.28 16.54
C ALA A 350 -8.91 19.29 17.72
N ASP A 351 -9.90 18.40 17.73
CA ASP A 351 -10.08 17.39 18.77
C ASP A 351 -9.24 16.12 18.55
N VAL A 352 -8.53 16.00 17.43
CA VAL A 352 -7.67 14.85 17.12
C VAL A 352 -6.31 15.03 17.79
N ASP A 353 -6.00 14.19 18.77
CA ASP A 353 -4.67 14.12 19.38
C ASP A 353 -3.81 13.05 18.65
N MET A 354 -3.06 13.49 17.62
CA MET A 354 -2.20 12.61 16.83
C MET A 354 -1.16 11.85 17.67
N ASN A 355 -0.73 12.38 18.82
CA ASN A 355 0.21 11.64 19.70
C ASN A 355 -0.49 10.43 20.32
N THR A 356 -1.72 10.57 20.75
CA THR A 356 -2.54 9.47 21.26
C THR A 356 -2.88 8.48 20.14
N GLU A 357 -3.33 8.97 18.97
CA GLU A 357 -3.66 8.11 17.81
C GLU A 357 -2.50 7.20 17.41
N VAL A 358 -1.29 7.75 17.27
CA VAL A 358 -0.10 6.96 16.94
C VAL A 358 0.22 5.93 18.01
N LYS A 359 0.17 6.29 19.29
CA LYS A 359 0.47 5.34 20.38
C LYS A 359 -0.55 4.20 20.47
N GLU A 360 -1.84 4.50 20.34
CA GLU A 360 -2.91 3.51 20.36
C GLU A 360 -2.79 2.58 19.15
N TYR A 361 -2.57 3.11 17.95
CA TYR A 361 -2.36 2.33 16.74
C TYR A 361 -1.20 1.33 16.86
N TYR A 362 -0.04 1.80 17.34
CA TYR A 362 1.14 0.94 17.49
C TYR A 362 0.97 -0.10 18.59
N LYS A 363 0.26 0.24 19.66
CA LYS A 363 -0.08 -0.71 20.72
C LYS A 363 -1.05 -1.80 20.22
N GLU A 364 -2.07 -1.42 19.48
CA GLU A 364 -3.10 -2.34 18.99
C GLU A 364 -2.54 -3.30 17.93
N PHE A 365 -1.85 -2.76 16.93
CA PHE A 365 -1.46 -3.54 15.76
C PHE A 365 -0.10 -4.22 15.86
N TYR A 366 0.81 -3.71 16.69
CA TYR A 366 2.17 -4.26 16.85
C TYR A 366 2.50 -4.67 18.28
N GLY A 367 1.61 -4.39 19.24
CA GLY A 367 1.84 -4.72 20.66
C GLY A 367 2.97 -3.95 21.32
N ILE A 368 3.41 -2.81 20.73
CA ILE A 368 4.47 -1.97 21.27
C ILE A 368 3.92 -0.69 21.90
N GLU A 369 4.52 -0.29 23.02
CA GLU A 369 4.21 0.98 23.69
C GLU A 369 5.27 2.03 23.29
N LEU A 370 4.84 3.01 22.48
CA LEU A 370 5.71 4.10 22.06
C LEU A 370 5.88 5.13 23.19
N THR A 371 7.10 5.60 23.36
CA THR A 371 7.42 6.75 24.22
C THR A 371 7.06 8.07 23.52
N ASP A 372 7.04 9.19 24.28
CA ASP A 372 6.86 10.52 23.68
C ASP A 372 8.01 10.88 22.71
N GLU A 373 9.22 10.38 22.97
CA GLU A 373 10.38 10.55 22.10
C GLU A 373 10.18 9.81 20.76
N ASP A 374 9.64 8.59 20.80
CA ASP A 374 9.32 7.83 19.58
C ASP A 374 8.31 8.57 18.72
N VAL A 375 7.23 9.06 19.32
CA VAL A 375 6.20 9.83 18.61
C VAL A 375 6.79 11.12 18.05
N THR A 376 7.65 11.80 18.81
CA THR A 376 8.37 12.98 18.34
C THR A 376 9.24 12.65 17.11
N THR A 377 9.94 11.51 17.13
CA THR A 377 10.78 11.05 16.01
C THR A 377 9.94 10.72 14.78
N ILE A 378 8.78 10.11 14.94
CA ILE A 378 7.84 9.82 13.83
C ILE A 378 7.45 11.12 13.12
N PHE A 379 7.04 12.14 13.88
CA PHE A 379 6.55 13.39 13.30
C PHE A 379 7.65 14.36 12.85
N ASN A 380 8.88 14.16 13.32
CA ASN A 380 10.02 15.00 12.95
C ASN A 380 11.17 14.13 12.41
N PRO A 381 10.96 13.44 11.28
CA PRO A 381 12.01 12.61 10.70
C PRO A 381 13.21 13.46 10.29
N SER A 382 14.42 12.90 10.46
CA SER A 382 15.64 13.55 10.04
C SER A 382 15.87 13.45 8.52
N ARG A 383 16.93 14.10 8.00
CA ARG A 383 17.32 13.99 6.59
C ARG A 383 17.64 12.55 6.17
N GLU A 384 18.13 11.75 7.12
CA GLU A 384 18.44 10.33 6.92
C GLU A 384 17.19 9.47 6.63
N ALA A 385 15.98 9.97 6.87
CA ALA A 385 14.73 9.33 6.45
C ALA A 385 14.69 9.07 4.93
N ALA A 386 15.48 9.81 4.14
CA ALA A 386 15.63 9.62 2.70
C ALA A 386 16.66 8.52 2.33
N ASN A 387 17.35 7.91 3.29
CA ASN A 387 18.32 6.85 2.99
C ASN A 387 17.69 5.69 2.21
N GLY A 388 18.43 5.17 1.22
CA GLY A 388 17.98 4.08 0.36
C GLY A 388 17.06 4.52 -0.80
N VAL A 389 17.08 5.82 -1.16
CA VAL A 389 16.30 6.35 -2.30
C VAL A 389 17.15 6.47 -3.56
#